data_9fd9a5ada3405d067020b446af075a83
#
_entry.id   9fd9a5ada3405d067020b446af075a83
#
_cell.length_a   1.000
_cell.length_b   1.000
_cell.length_c   1.000
_cell.angle_alpha   90.00
_cell.angle_beta   90.00
_cell.angle_gamma   90.00
#
_symmetry.space_group_name_H-M   'P 1'
#
loop_
_entity.id
_entity.type
_entity.pdbx_description
1 polymer ?
#
loop_
_entity_poly.entity_id
_entity_poly.type
_entity_poly.pdbx_seq_one_letter_code
_entity_poly.pdbx_strand_id
1 'polypeptide(L)'
;MANKEIHIGDYVISETSRPYMIAEIGINHNGDINIAKKLMDAANATGWNNVKYQKRTPELAVPEAQKSVPKSTPWGDMTYLEYKYRVEFEKPEYDIIDAYCKDKGMTWSASPWDMPSLEFLLQYDVPYIKIASASNGRDEMIAEAAKSGKPVILSTGMTTMDEIDHAVEVLEKNGHGDYILMHTNSAYPAPVKDLNMRMIQTLKDRFDCLVGYSGHEENLEPTIAAVVLGACCIERHVTLSHDMWGSDQKASLEKPKSTRFPHHCGERVLFLL
;
A
#
# COMPACT_ATOMS: atom_id res chain seq x y z
N MET A 1 16.15 -15.18 8.94
CA MET A 1 15.53 -14.49 10.12
C MET A 1 15.31 -13.02 9.77
N ALA A 2 14.18 -12.47 10.17
CA ALA A 2 13.84 -11.07 9.90
C ALA A 2 14.76 -10.10 10.66
N ASN A 3 15.06 -8.96 10.03
CA ASN A 3 15.76 -7.88 10.68
C ASN A 3 14.80 -7.06 11.56
N LYS A 4 15.29 -6.60 12.71
CA LYS A 4 14.50 -5.78 13.67
C LYS A 4 14.65 -4.28 13.42
N GLU A 5 15.50 -3.91 12.49
CA GLU A 5 15.70 -2.56 12.02
C GLU A 5 15.83 -2.60 10.50
N ILE A 6 14.93 -1.89 9.81
CA ILE A 6 14.84 -1.89 8.34
C ILE A 6 14.94 -0.46 7.85
N HIS A 7 15.83 -0.24 6.87
CA HIS A 7 16.02 1.06 6.25
C HIS A 7 15.15 1.20 4.99
N ILE A 8 14.31 2.22 4.95
CA ILE A 8 13.53 2.62 3.77
C ILE A 8 13.97 4.02 3.37
N GLY A 9 14.89 4.11 2.41
CA GLY A 9 15.64 5.35 2.17
C GLY A 9 16.38 5.78 3.42
N ASP A 10 16.23 7.05 3.81
CA ASP A 10 16.84 7.61 5.03
C ASP A 10 16.03 7.31 6.31
N TYR A 11 14.89 6.64 6.20
CA TYR A 11 14.04 6.33 7.34
C TYR A 11 14.36 4.96 7.93
N VAL A 12 14.57 4.92 9.25
CA VAL A 12 14.83 3.68 9.98
C VAL A 12 13.55 3.24 10.68
N ILE A 13 13.05 2.06 10.31
CA ILE A 13 11.88 1.43 10.92
C ILE A 13 12.34 0.41 11.95
N SER A 14 11.85 0.54 13.17
CA SER A 14 12.07 -0.41 14.28
C SER A 14 10.82 -0.50 15.15
N GLU A 15 10.82 -1.35 16.16
CA GLU A 15 9.72 -1.43 17.13
C GLU A 15 9.51 -0.16 17.94
N THR A 16 10.55 0.68 18.07
CA THR A 16 10.54 1.91 18.85
C THR A 16 10.57 3.17 18.02
N SER A 17 10.68 3.06 16.70
CA SER A 17 10.59 4.21 15.80
C SER A 17 9.15 4.70 15.68
N ARG A 18 8.98 5.93 15.20
CA ARG A 18 7.66 6.36 14.72
C ARG A 18 7.23 5.45 13.59
N PRO A 19 5.91 5.15 13.45
CA PRO A 19 5.44 4.36 12.32
C PRO A 19 5.78 5.00 10.98
N TYR A 20 6.26 4.19 10.02
CA TYR A 20 6.41 4.62 8.65
C TYR A 20 5.04 4.72 7.97
N MET A 21 4.70 5.89 7.46
CA MET A 21 3.36 6.21 6.97
C MET A 21 3.29 6.15 5.45
N ILE A 22 2.45 5.28 4.90
CA ILE A 22 2.25 5.05 3.47
C ILE A 22 0.85 5.51 3.06
N ALA A 23 0.78 6.58 2.26
CA ALA A 23 -0.46 7.05 1.66
C ALA A 23 -0.75 6.25 0.38
N GLU A 24 -1.65 5.29 0.45
CA GLU A 24 -2.06 4.50 -0.71
C GLU A 24 -3.00 5.31 -1.59
N ILE A 25 -2.48 5.84 -2.69
CA ILE A 25 -3.29 6.46 -3.75
C ILE A 25 -4.02 5.37 -4.53
N GLY A 26 -3.36 4.21 -4.70
CA GLY A 26 -3.94 3.07 -5.38
C GLY A 26 -4.43 3.43 -6.78
N ILE A 27 -5.74 3.31 -7.00
CA ILE A 27 -6.42 3.72 -8.24
C ILE A 27 -7.34 4.94 -8.03
N ASN A 28 -7.28 5.61 -6.88
CA ASN A 28 -8.13 6.76 -6.57
C ASN A 28 -7.88 7.98 -7.47
N HIS A 29 -6.79 7.97 -8.21
CA HIS A 29 -6.49 8.96 -9.25
C HIS A 29 -7.36 8.81 -10.51
N ASN A 30 -8.10 7.69 -10.68
CA ASN A 30 -9.01 7.45 -11.81
C ASN A 30 -8.36 7.63 -13.21
N GLY A 31 -7.06 7.36 -13.35
CA GLY A 31 -6.30 7.54 -14.59
C GLY A 31 -6.00 9.01 -14.95
N ASP A 32 -6.08 9.93 -14.00
CA ASP A 32 -5.76 11.35 -14.17
C ASP A 32 -4.55 11.74 -13.31
N ILE A 33 -3.45 12.10 -13.98
CA ILE A 33 -2.21 12.52 -13.34
C ILE A 33 -2.36 13.79 -12.50
N ASN A 34 -3.32 14.67 -12.84
CA ASN A 34 -3.57 15.88 -12.05
C ASN A 34 -4.29 15.56 -10.74
N ILE A 35 -5.17 14.53 -10.73
CA ILE A 35 -5.76 14.01 -9.50
C ILE A 35 -4.66 13.36 -8.65
N ALA A 36 -3.78 12.57 -9.26
CA ALA A 36 -2.64 11.97 -8.56
C ALA A 36 -1.75 13.04 -7.90
N LYS A 37 -1.40 14.12 -8.60
CA LYS A 37 -0.63 15.25 -8.04
C LYS A 37 -1.32 15.90 -6.84
N LYS A 38 -2.64 16.11 -6.90
CA LYS A 38 -3.40 16.65 -5.76
C LYS A 38 -3.40 15.71 -4.56
N LEU A 39 -3.43 14.39 -4.78
CA LEU A 39 -3.31 13.40 -3.72
C LEU A 39 -1.90 13.37 -3.12
N MET A 40 -0.85 13.47 -3.95
CA MET A 40 0.54 13.62 -3.49
C MET A 40 0.72 14.88 -2.65
N ASP A 41 0.19 16.03 -3.10
CA ASP A 41 0.25 17.29 -2.33
C ASP A 41 -0.48 17.16 -0.98
N ALA A 42 -1.63 16.48 -0.96
CA ALA A 42 -2.38 16.24 0.28
C ALA A 42 -1.59 15.35 1.25
N ALA A 43 -0.97 14.28 0.75
CA ALA A 43 -0.11 13.40 1.55
C ALA A 43 1.11 14.14 2.10
N ASN A 44 1.80 14.90 1.26
CA ASN A 44 2.96 15.70 1.68
C ASN A 44 2.59 16.72 2.76
N ALA A 45 1.49 17.47 2.56
CA ALA A 45 1.02 18.47 3.52
C ALA A 45 0.59 17.89 4.88
N THR A 46 0.33 16.58 4.96
CA THR A 46 -0.07 15.86 6.18
C THR A 46 1.02 14.95 6.74
N GLY A 47 2.25 15.04 6.24
CA GLY A 47 3.44 14.41 6.82
C GLY A 47 3.57 12.92 6.54
N TRP A 48 2.94 12.40 5.49
CA TRP A 48 3.16 11.01 5.06
C TRP A 48 4.58 10.82 4.50
N ASN A 49 5.20 9.70 4.82
CA ASN A 49 6.57 9.40 4.38
C ASN A 49 6.63 9.01 2.90
N ASN A 50 5.57 8.37 2.40
CA ASN A 50 5.54 7.77 1.08
C ASN A 50 4.14 7.84 0.47
N VAL A 51 4.06 7.97 -0.85
CA VAL A 51 2.82 7.74 -1.60
C VAL A 51 2.95 6.45 -2.40
N LYS A 52 1.88 5.65 -2.41
CA LYS A 52 1.92 4.36 -3.09
C LYS A 52 0.83 4.23 -4.15
N TYR A 53 1.17 3.58 -5.23
CA TYR A 53 0.33 3.28 -6.37
C TYR A 53 0.15 1.76 -6.54
N GLN A 54 -0.53 1.37 -7.59
CA GLN A 54 -0.63 -0.02 -8.03
C GLN A 54 -0.16 -0.07 -9.49
N LYS A 55 0.78 -0.95 -9.81
CA LYS A 55 1.19 -1.21 -11.19
C LYS A 55 0.74 -2.59 -11.61
N ARG A 56 0.07 -2.66 -12.74
CA ARG A 56 -0.37 -3.93 -13.33
C ARG A 56 -0.25 -3.89 -14.84
N THR A 57 -0.11 -5.07 -15.41
CA THR A 57 -0.40 -5.33 -16.80
C THR A 57 -1.85 -5.81 -16.86
N PRO A 58 -2.84 -4.98 -17.26
CA PRO A 58 -4.25 -5.32 -17.11
C PRO A 58 -4.61 -6.68 -17.69
N GLU A 59 -4.02 -7.04 -18.82
CA GLU A 59 -4.24 -8.33 -19.49
C GLU A 59 -3.84 -9.54 -18.64
N LEU A 60 -2.80 -9.42 -17.82
CA LEU A 60 -2.29 -10.47 -16.94
C LEU A 60 -2.93 -10.45 -15.55
N ALA A 61 -3.24 -9.26 -15.06
CA ALA A 61 -3.74 -9.08 -13.69
C ALA A 61 -5.25 -9.33 -13.58
N VAL A 62 -6.01 -9.15 -14.67
CA VAL A 62 -7.47 -9.38 -14.68
C VAL A 62 -7.75 -10.86 -14.99
N PRO A 63 -8.46 -11.57 -14.10
CA PRO A 63 -8.87 -12.95 -14.36
C PRO A 63 -9.69 -13.05 -15.65
N GLU A 64 -9.48 -14.08 -16.46
CA GLU A 64 -10.12 -14.27 -17.77
C GLU A 64 -11.65 -14.15 -17.69
N ALA A 65 -12.26 -14.78 -16.69
CA ALA A 65 -13.71 -14.74 -16.47
C ALA A 65 -14.27 -13.32 -16.16
N GLN A 66 -13.40 -12.37 -15.80
CA GLN A 66 -13.80 -10.99 -15.47
C GLN A 66 -13.54 -10.01 -16.63
N LYS A 67 -12.70 -10.34 -17.60
CA LYS A 67 -12.29 -9.41 -18.65
C LYS A 67 -13.47 -8.80 -19.41
N SER A 68 -14.44 -9.62 -19.78
CA SER A 68 -15.62 -9.20 -20.54
C SER A 68 -16.82 -8.74 -19.69
N VAL A 69 -16.72 -8.75 -18.35
CA VAL A 69 -17.81 -8.34 -17.47
C VAL A 69 -18.14 -6.87 -17.69
N PRO A 70 -19.40 -6.51 -18.00
CA PRO A 70 -19.80 -5.12 -18.21
C PRO A 70 -19.63 -4.30 -16.93
N LYS A 71 -19.14 -3.08 -17.08
CA LYS A 71 -18.95 -2.11 -16.00
C LYS A 71 -19.46 -0.73 -16.42
N SER A 72 -20.41 -0.18 -15.68
CA SER A 72 -20.82 1.20 -15.85
C SER A 72 -19.83 2.12 -15.15
N THR A 73 -19.37 3.15 -15.85
CA THR A 73 -18.38 4.11 -15.36
C THR A 73 -18.78 5.54 -15.72
N PRO A 74 -18.18 6.55 -15.11
CA PRO A 74 -18.41 7.95 -15.50
C PRO A 74 -18.00 8.27 -16.95
N TRP A 75 -17.21 7.42 -17.57
CA TRP A 75 -16.73 7.57 -18.96
C TRP A 75 -17.58 6.79 -19.97
N GLY A 76 -18.68 6.18 -19.52
CA GLY A 76 -19.56 5.31 -20.30
C GLY A 76 -19.45 3.84 -19.89
N ASP A 77 -20.26 3.01 -20.53
CA ASP A 77 -20.25 1.57 -20.32
C ASP A 77 -19.05 0.96 -21.07
N MET A 78 -18.35 0.08 -20.42
CA MET A 78 -17.17 -0.62 -20.94
C MET A 78 -17.02 -1.98 -20.25
N THR A 79 -16.11 -2.81 -20.73
CA THR A 79 -15.75 -4.05 -20.04
C THR A 79 -14.85 -3.76 -18.83
N TYR A 80 -14.78 -4.73 -17.90
CA TYR A 80 -13.90 -4.61 -16.74
C TYR A 80 -12.41 -4.47 -17.13
N LEU A 81 -12.00 -5.14 -18.21
CA LEU A 81 -10.63 -5.02 -18.73
C LEU A 81 -10.36 -3.61 -19.29
N GLU A 82 -11.28 -3.07 -20.11
CA GLU A 82 -11.16 -1.70 -20.63
C GLU A 82 -11.10 -0.67 -19.51
N TYR A 83 -11.89 -0.86 -18.45
CA TYR A 83 -11.81 -0.03 -17.25
C TYR A 83 -10.42 -0.12 -16.60
N LYS A 84 -9.83 -1.32 -16.51
CA LYS A 84 -8.49 -1.47 -15.92
C LYS A 84 -7.42 -0.75 -16.76
N TYR A 85 -7.50 -0.84 -18.07
CA TYR A 85 -6.64 -0.04 -18.95
C TYR A 85 -6.88 1.47 -18.79
N ARG A 86 -8.12 1.90 -18.61
CA ARG A 86 -8.48 3.31 -18.46
C ARG A 86 -7.88 3.96 -17.21
N VAL A 87 -7.74 3.21 -16.13
CA VAL A 87 -7.22 3.74 -14.86
C VAL A 87 -5.75 3.39 -14.61
N GLU A 88 -5.13 2.56 -15.44
CA GLU A 88 -3.72 2.21 -15.30
C GLU A 88 -2.84 3.36 -15.74
N PHE A 89 -1.75 3.59 -14.99
CA PHE A 89 -0.67 4.48 -15.40
C PHE A 89 0.44 3.70 -16.10
N GLU A 90 1.00 4.32 -17.13
CA GLU A 90 2.12 3.78 -17.89
C GLU A 90 3.39 4.57 -17.60
N LYS A 91 4.46 4.27 -18.31
CA LYS A 91 5.78 4.88 -18.07
C LYS A 91 5.76 6.43 -18.05
N PRO A 92 5.06 7.15 -18.95
CA PRO A 92 5.03 8.60 -18.92
C PRO A 92 4.47 9.18 -17.62
N GLU A 93 3.41 8.57 -17.07
CA GLU A 93 2.82 9.03 -15.80
C GLU A 93 3.74 8.70 -14.62
N TYR A 94 4.40 7.54 -14.61
CA TYR A 94 5.37 7.18 -13.58
C TYR A 94 6.63 8.06 -13.62
N ASP A 95 7.11 8.46 -14.80
CA ASP A 95 8.20 9.43 -14.94
C ASP A 95 7.81 10.80 -14.34
N ILE A 96 6.54 11.21 -14.53
CA ILE A 96 6.01 12.42 -13.90
C ILE A 96 5.90 12.27 -12.38
N ILE A 97 5.43 11.12 -11.88
CA ILE A 97 5.32 10.83 -10.45
C ILE A 97 6.70 10.87 -9.80
N ASP A 98 7.69 10.21 -10.41
CA ASP A 98 9.06 10.17 -9.90
C ASP A 98 9.66 11.57 -9.80
N ALA A 99 9.58 12.35 -10.87
CA ALA A 99 10.08 13.73 -10.88
C ALA A 99 9.34 14.61 -9.86
N TYR A 100 8.01 14.47 -9.76
CA TYR A 100 7.19 15.27 -8.84
C TYR A 100 7.47 14.94 -7.37
N CYS A 101 7.62 13.66 -7.03
CA CYS A 101 7.98 13.25 -5.68
C CYS A 101 9.38 13.76 -5.30
N LYS A 102 10.35 13.67 -6.19
CA LYS A 102 11.70 14.22 -5.96
C LYS A 102 11.69 15.73 -5.72
N ASP A 103 10.92 16.48 -6.50
CA ASP A 103 10.76 17.95 -6.31
C ASP A 103 10.16 18.30 -4.94
N LYS A 104 9.26 17.46 -4.43
CA LYS A 104 8.59 17.63 -3.13
C LYS A 104 9.36 17.04 -1.94
N GLY A 105 10.49 16.38 -2.16
CA GLY A 105 11.22 15.68 -1.12
C GLY A 105 10.46 14.48 -0.55
N MET A 106 9.61 13.86 -1.36
CA MET A 106 8.82 12.66 -1.01
C MET A 106 9.40 11.42 -1.70
N THR A 107 9.11 10.26 -1.14
CA THR A 107 9.31 8.98 -1.82
C THR A 107 8.00 8.45 -2.38
N TRP A 108 8.10 7.55 -3.35
CA TRP A 108 6.95 6.81 -3.87
C TRP A 108 7.27 5.34 -4.08
N SER A 109 6.25 4.51 -4.13
CA SER A 109 6.34 3.10 -4.51
C SER A 109 5.06 2.65 -5.21
N ALA A 110 5.01 1.41 -5.64
CA ALA A 110 3.78 0.79 -6.11
C ALA A 110 3.74 -0.69 -5.75
N SER A 111 2.53 -1.26 -5.68
CA SER A 111 2.36 -2.71 -5.59
C SER A 111 2.37 -3.29 -7.00
N PRO A 112 3.32 -4.16 -7.38
CA PRO A 112 3.23 -4.92 -8.62
C PRO A 112 2.12 -5.99 -8.50
N TRP A 113 1.38 -6.19 -9.59
CA TRP A 113 0.33 -7.21 -9.67
C TRP A 113 0.72 -8.39 -10.56
N ASP A 114 1.86 -8.30 -11.24
CA ASP A 114 2.42 -9.31 -12.14
C ASP A 114 3.93 -9.11 -12.27
N MET A 115 4.62 -10.08 -12.85
CA MET A 115 6.09 -10.04 -13.00
C MET A 115 6.55 -8.86 -13.87
N PRO A 116 5.97 -8.57 -15.05
CA PRO A 116 6.33 -7.38 -15.82
C PRO A 116 6.18 -6.07 -15.02
N SER A 117 5.19 -5.99 -14.13
CA SER A 117 5.01 -4.84 -13.25
C SER A 117 6.11 -4.72 -12.20
N LEU A 118 6.60 -5.85 -11.65
CA LEU A 118 7.76 -5.84 -10.76
C LEU A 118 9.03 -5.39 -11.50
N GLU A 119 9.29 -5.96 -12.67
CA GLU A 119 10.42 -5.57 -13.52
C GLU A 119 10.38 -4.08 -13.91
N PHE A 120 9.17 -3.57 -14.18
CA PHE A 120 8.96 -2.15 -14.44
C PHE A 120 9.34 -1.29 -13.23
N LEU A 121 8.92 -1.65 -12.02
CA LEU A 121 9.21 -0.89 -10.80
C LEU A 121 10.70 -0.90 -10.45
N LEU A 122 11.39 -1.99 -10.73
CA LEU A 122 12.83 -2.12 -10.50
C LEU A 122 13.68 -1.20 -11.39
N GLN A 123 13.11 -0.57 -12.41
CA GLN A 123 13.78 0.47 -13.21
C GLN A 123 13.83 1.82 -12.50
N TYR A 124 13.07 2.00 -11.41
CA TYR A 124 13.04 3.20 -10.60
C TYR A 124 13.72 2.99 -9.25
N ASP A 125 14.15 4.05 -8.63
CA ASP A 125 14.70 4.00 -7.27
C ASP A 125 13.56 4.05 -6.23
N VAL A 126 12.65 3.08 -6.29
CA VAL A 126 11.60 2.93 -5.26
C VAL A 126 12.24 2.42 -3.96
N PRO A 127 11.82 2.94 -2.79
CA PRO A 127 12.50 2.64 -1.53
C PRO A 127 12.19 1.25 -0.96
N TYR A 128 11.16 0.58 -1.43
CA TYR A 128 10.74 -0.78 -1.04
C TYR A 128 9.84 -1.39 -2.13
N ILE A 129 9.66 -2.71 -2.08
CA ILE A 129 8.67 -3.42 -2.90
C ILE A 129 7.49 -3.82 -2.02
N LYS A 130 6.26 -3.48 -2.46
CA LYS A 130 5.04 -3.83 -1.75
C LYS A 130 4.35 -5.02 -2.42
N ILE A 131 4.21 -6.12 -1.70
CA ILE A 131 3.40 -7.27 -2.13
C ILE A 131 2.00 -7.14 -1.55
N ALA A 132 1.01 -6.98 -2.42
CA ALA A 132 -0.40 -6.88 -2.03
C ALA A 132 -0.94 -8.25 -1.56
N SER A 133 -1.97 -8.24 -0.71
CA SER A 133 -2.61 -9.47 -0.21
C SER A 133 -3.02 -10.44 -1.33
N ALA A 134 -3.57 -9.93 -2.43
CA ALA A 134 -3.97 -10.73 -3.59
C ALA A 134 -2.80 -11.42 -4.32
N SER A 135 -1.56 -11.03 -4.02
CA SER A 135 -0.34 -11.58 -4.62
C SER A 135 0.44 -12.48 -3.69
N ASN A 136 -0.09 -12.78 -2.50
CA ASN A 136 0.63 -13.55 -1.47
C ASN A 136 0.97 -14.99 -1.90
N GLY A 137 0.25 -15.64 -2.74
CA GLY A 137 0.61 -16.98 -3.28
C GLY A 137 1.46 -16.96 -4.55
N ARG A 138 2.07 -15.82 -4.92
CA ARG A 138 2.91 -15.69 -6.11
C ARG A 138 4.40 -15.81 -5.76
N ASP A 139 4.85 -17.03 -5.48
CA ASP A 139 6.20 -17.32 -4.99
C ASP A 139 7.31 -16.71 -5.83
N GLU A 140 7.22 -16.79 -7.16
CA GLU A 140 8.20 -16.21 -8.07
C GLU A 140 8.34 -14.70 -7.85
N MET A 141 7.21 -13.99 -7.74
CA MET A 141 7.22 -12.54 -7.53
C MET A 141 7.74 -12.15 -6.14
N ILE A 142 7.40 -12.93 -5.10
CA ILE A 142 7.92 -12.72 -3.75
C ILE A 142 9.43 -12.97 -3.72
N ALA A 143 9.89 -14.03 -4.37
CA ALA A 143 11.31 -14.36 -4.45
C ALA A 143 12.13 -13.29 -5.21
N GLU A 144 11.64 -12.82 -6.35
CA GLU A 144 12.32 -11.76 -7.12
C GLU A 144 12.29 -10.41 -6.39
N ALA A 145 11.19 -10.08 -5.70
CA ALA A 145 11.15 -8.91 -4.83
C ALA A 145 12.20 -9.00 -3.71
N ALA A 146 12.33 -10.15 -3.06
CA ALA A 146 13.33 -10.37 -2.01
C ALA A 146 14.77 -10.30 -2.53
N LYS A 147 15.04 -10.85 -3.73
CA LYS A 147 16.37 -10.81 -4.38
C LYS A 147 16.76 -9.40 -4.85
N SER A 148 15.83 -8.49 -4.99
CA SER A 148 16.11 -7.12 -5.46
C SER A 148 17.02 -6.33 -4.53
N GLY A 149 17.20 -6.77 -3.29
CA GLY A 149 17.95 -6.08 -2.25
C GLY A 149 17.18 -4.91 -1.62
N LYS A 150 15.94 -4.65 -2.06
CA LYS A 150 15.05 -3.66 -1.45
C LYS A 150 14.23 -4.31 -0.33
N PRO A 151 13.89 -3.58 0.75
CA PRO A 151 12.94 -4.08 1.74
C PRO A 151 11.62 -4.51 1.10
N VAL A 152 11.03 -5.59 1.60
CA VAL A 152 9.73 -6.09 1.13
C VAL A 152 8.67 -5.85 2.19
N ILE A 153 7.58 -5.20 1.82
CA ILE A 153 6.40 -5.03 2.67
C ILE A 153 5.30 -5.95 2.12
N LEU A 154 4.96 -7.01 2.87
CA LEU A 154 4.01 -8.04 2.45
C LEU A 154 2.72 -7.96 3.27
N SER A 155 1.58 -7.77 2.60
CA SER A 155 0.26 -7.78 3.23
C SER A 155 -0.30 -9.19 3.35
N THR A 156 -0.93 -9.48 4.50
CA THR A 156 -1.40 -10.82 4.88
C THR A 156 -2.92 -10.99 4.83
N GLY A 157 -3.64 -10.10 4.16
CA GLY A 157 -5.08 -10.22 3.96
C GLY A 157 -5.44 -11.38 3.03
N MET A 158 -6.62 -11.99 3.21
CA MET A 158 -7.12 -13.12 2.41
C MET A 158 -6.25 -14.37 2.44
N THR A 159 -5.35 -14.49 3.41
CA THR A 159 -4.42 -15.61 3.54
C THR A 159 -4.61 -16.36 4.86
N THR A 160 -4.38 -17.66 4.83
CA THR A 160 -4.27 -18.49 6.02
C THR A 160 -2.89 -18.36 6.66
N MET A 161 -2.75 -18.83 7.91
CA MET A 161 -1.44 -18.82 8.57
C MET A 161 -0.41 -19.68 7.83
N ASP A 162 -0.82 -20.82 7.28
CA ASP A 162 0.08 -21.71 6.53
C ASP A 162 0.59 -21.05 5.24
N GLU A 163 -0.25 -20.26 4.57
CA GLU A 163 0.16 -19.46 3.40
C GLU A 163 1.10 -18.31 3.78
N ILE A 164 0.92 -17.71 4.97
CA ILE A 164 1.85 -16.69 5.48
C ILE A 164 3.19 -17.35 5.84
N ASP A 165 3.18 -18.51 6.51
CA ASP A 165 4.40 -19.27 6.80
C ASP A 165 5.19 -19.52 5.52
N HIS A 166 4.51 -20.03 4.49
CA HIS A 166 5.14 -20.30 3.20
C HIS A 166 5.72 -19.03 2.55
N ALA A 167 4.98 -17.93 2.55
CA ALA A 167 5.46 -16.66 1.99
C ALA A 167 6.71 -16.14 2.74
N VAL A 168 6.73 -16.28 4.07
CA VAL A 168 7.90 -15.92 4.89
C VAL A 168 9.09 -16.82 4.58
N GLU A 169 8.89 -18.13 4.41
CA GLU A 169 9.96 -19.04 3.96
C GLU A 169 10.55 -18.61 2.61
N VAL A 170 9.70 -18.19 1.67
CA VAL A 170 10.16 -17.68 0.36
C VAL A 170 10.97 -16.39 0.52
N LEU A 171 10.51 -15.45 1.37
CA LEU A 171 11.23 -14.21 1.67
C LEU A 171 12.59 -14.49 2.30
N GLU A 172 12.66 -15.33 3.33
CA GLU A 172 13.89 -15.64 4.06
C GLU A 172 14.90 -16.41 3.21
N LYS A 173 14.43 -17.29 2.32
CA LYS A 173 15.27 -18.06 1.42
C LYS A 173 15.93 -17.20 0.34
N ASN A 174 15.28 -16.12 -0.09
CA ASN A 174 15.70 -15.35 -1.26
C ASN A 174 16.20 -13.93 -0.92
N GLY A 175 15.94 -13.44 0.29
CA GLY A 175 16.32 -12.09 0.74
C GLY A 175 17.30 -12.10 1.92
N HIS A 176 17.49 -10.92 2.50
CA HIS A 176 18.42 -10.67 3.61
C HIS A 176 17.71 -10.43 4.95
N GLY A 177 16.40 -10.73 5.05
CA GLY A 177 15.59 -10.51 6.25
C GLY A 177 14.94 -9.13 6.34
N ASP A 178 15.08 -8.28 5.32
CA ASP A 178 14.48 -6.94 5.28
C ASP A 178 13.04 -7.03 4.79
N TYR A 179 12.15 -7.50 5.67
CA TYR A 179 10.72 -7.56 5.35
C TYR A 179 9.85 -7.14 6.54
N ILE A 180 8.69 -6.58 6.23
CA ILE A 180 7.63 -6.19 7.16
C ILE A 180 6.35 -6.93 6.75
N LEU A 181 5.70 -7.60 7.70
CA LEU A 181 4.37 -8.17 7.49
C LEU A 181 3.31 -7.12 7.84
N MET A 182 2.31 -6.94 6.98
CA MET A 182 1.21 -6.01 7.22
C MET A 182 -0.06 -6.78 7.56
N HIS A 183 -0.56 -6.67 8.79
CA HIS A 183 -1.91 -7.13 9.07
C HIS A 183 -2.92 -6.34 8.26
N THR A 184 -3.84 -7.02 7.57
CA THR A 184 -4.77 -6.42 6.61
C THR A 184 -6.09 -7.17 6.60
N ASN A 185 -7.21 -6.45 6.57
CA ASN A 185 -8.52 -6.98 6.15
C ASN A 185 -8.82 -6.46 4.74
N SER A 186 -9.13 -7.35 3.81
CA SER A 186 -9.30 -7.04 2.38
C SER A 186 -10.75 -6.75 1.96
N ALA A 187 -11.64 -6.42 2.88
CA ALA A 187 -12.95 -5.82 2.56
C ALA A 187 -12.82 -4.29 2.38
N TYR A 188 -13.59 -3.70 1.47
CA TYR A 188 -13.56 -2.27 1.12
C TYR A 188 -14.97 -1.64 1.14
N PRO A 189 -15.38 -0.93 2.22
CA PRO A 189 -14.65 -0.75 3.48
C PRO A 189 -14.70 -2.00 4.37
N ALA A 190 -13.70 -2.17 5.23
CA ALA A 190 -13.62 -3.25 6.19
C ALA A 190 -14.51 -2.98 7.41
N PRO A 191 -15.44 -3.90 7.77
CA PRO A 191 -16.23 -3.75 8.98
C PRO A 191 -15.34 -3.82 10.24
N VAL A 192 -15.51 -2.89 11.17
CA VAL A 192 -14.68 -2.81 12.39
C VAL A 192 -14.67 -4.11 13.21
N LYS A 193 -15.79 -4.84 13.26
CA LYS A 193 -15.91 -6.13 13.97
C LYS A 193 -15.05 -7.24 13.39
N ASP A 194 -14.61 -7.10 12.12
CA ASP A 194 -13.88 -8.13 11.38
C ASP A 194 -12.37 -7.79 11.27
N LEU A 195 -11.91 -6.69 11.87
CA LEU A 195 -10.52 -6.22 11.74
C LEU A 195 -9.50 -7.11 12.46
N ASN A 196 -9.91 -7.83 13.50
CA ASN A 196 -9.05 -8.77 14.23
C ASN A 196 -7.66 -8.19 14.60
N MET A 197 -7.63 -7.02 15.22
CA MET A 197 -6.41 -6.22 15.48
C MET A 197 -5.33 -6.97 16.28
N ARG A 198 -5.70 -8.02 17.05
CA ARG A 198 -4.75 -8.87 17.78
C ARG A 198 -3.81 -9.65 16.87
N MET A 199 -4.15 -9.77 15.57
CA MET A 199 -3.26 -10.38 14.59
C MET A 199 -1.91 -9.68 14.48
N ILE A 200 -1.82 -8.39 14.78
CA ILE A 200 -0.55 -7.67 14.84
C ILE A 200 0.40 -8.37 15.82
N GLN A 201 -0.07 -8.68 17.04
CA GLN A 201 0.73 -9.39 18.04
C GLN A 201 0.99 -10.84 17.63
N THR A 202 -0.02 -11.54 17.10
CA THR A 202 0.13 -12.92 16.62
C THR A 202 1.22 -13.04 15.55
N LEU A 203 1.28 -12.10 14.59
CA LEU A 203 2.32 -12.10 13.56
C LEU A 203 3.70 -11.81 14.16
N LYS A 204 3.80 -10.87 15.10
CA LYS A 204 5.06 -10.57 15.81
C LYS A 204 5.59 -11.80 16.55
N ASP A 205 4.73 -12.46 17.32
CA ASP A 205 5.12 -13.62 18.15
C ASP A 205 5.50 -14.83 17.30
N ARG A 206 4.83 -15.01 16.13
CA ARG A 206 5.07 -16.15 15.27
C ARG A 206 6.33 -16.01 14.41
N PHE A 207 6.53 -14.84 13.81
CA PHE A 207 7.58 -14.63 12.80
C PHE A 207 8.79 -13.86 13.34
N ASP A 208 8.73 -13.39 14.57
CA ASP A 208 9.77 -12.56 15.16
C ASP A 208 10.25 -11.44 14.19
N CYS A 209 9.31 -10.74 13.53
CA CYS A 209 9.56 -9.72 12.52
C CYS A 209 8.90 -8.38 12.89
N LEU A 210 9.23 -7.33 12.15
CA LEU A 210 8.49 -6.07 12.19
C LEU A 210 7.11 -6.25 11.57
N VAL A 211 6.08 -5.70 12.22
CA VAL A 211 4.69 -5.82 11.77
C VAL A 211 4.07 -4.44 11.64
N GLY A 212 3.40 -4.21 10.52
CA GLY A 212 2.61 -3.02 10.25
C GLY A 212 1.11 -3.32 10.14
N TYR A 213 0.35 -2.30 9.75
CA TYR A 213 -1.08 -2.37 9.53
C TYR A 213 -1.48 -1.68 8.23
N SER A 214 -2.21 -2.37 7.36
CA SER A 214 -2.82 -1.81 6.15
C SER A 214 -4.33 -1.84 6.32
N GLY A 215 -4.92 -0.67 6.60
CA GLY A 215 -6.32 -0.53 6.98
C GLY A 215 -7.21 -0.08 5.83
N HIS A 216 -8.39 -0.70 5.71
CA HIS A 216 -9.42 -0.40 4.71
C HIS A 216 -10.76 -0.02 5.34
N GLU A 217 -10.79 0.24 6.63
CA GLU A 217 -11.95 0.79 7.35
C GLU A 217 -12.16 2.28 7.04
N GLU A 218 -13.38 2.78 7.24
CA GLU A 218 -13.71 4.18 6.98
C GLU A 218 -13.06 5.14 7.99
N ASN A 219 -12.94 4.70 9.25
CA ASN A 219 -12.53 5.53 10.39
C ASN A 219 -11.03 5.41 10.71
N LEU A 220 -10.53 6.34 11.51
CA LEU A 220 -9.11 6.39 11.90
C LEU A 220 -8.81 5.62 13.19
N GLU A 221 -9.81 5.36 14.05
CA GLU A 221 -9.65 4.75 15.36
C GLU A 221 -8.93 3.38 15.30
N PRO A 222 -9.24 2.47 14.36
CA PRO A 222 -8.49 1.22 14.24
C PRO A 222 -7.02 1.42 13.88
N THR A 223 -6.71 2.42 13.06
CA THR A 223 -5.32 2.77 12.73
C THR A 223 -4.57 3.24 13.98
N ILE A 224 -5.18 4.05 14.83
CA ILE A 224 -4.61 4.47 16.12
C ILE A 224 -4.39 3.24 17.00
N ALA A 225 -5.37 2.35 17.08
CA ALA A 225 -5.24 1.11 17.86
C ALA A 225 -4.10 0.23 17.33
N ALA A 226 -3.89 0.16 15.99
CA ALA A 226 -2.78 -0.57 15.41
C ALA A 226 -1.41 -0.04 15.88
N VAL A 227 -1.25 1.29 15.92
CA VAL A 227 -0.02 1.92 16.43
C VAL A 227 0.19 1.60 17.91
N VAL A 228 -0.84 1.68 18.73
CA VAL A 228 -0.77 1.30 20.17
C VAL A 228 -0.42 -0.18 20.35
N LEU A 229 -0.87 -1.05 19.45
CA LEU A 229 -0.49 -2.47 19.40
C LEU A 229 0.92 -2.71 18.83
N GLY A 230 1.64 -1.65 18.49
CA GLY A 230 3.03 -1.71 18.04
C GLY A 230 3.20 -1.94 16.53
N ALA A 231 2.24 -1.54 15.71
CA ALA A 231 2.46 -1.50 14.27
C ALA A 231 3.51 -0.44 13.92
N CYS A 232 4.62 -0.86 13.29
CA CYS A 232 5.74 0.00 12.92
C CYS A 232 5.59 0.66 11.54
N CYS A 233 4.61 0.21 10.75
CA CYS A 233 4.32 0.73 9.43
C CYS A 233 2.79 0.80 9.26
N ILE A 234 2.29 1.91 8.74
CA ILE A 234 0.86 2.15 8.54
C ILE A 234 0.61 2.48 7.07
N GLU A 235 -0.32 1.76 6.47
CA GLU A 235 -0.80 2.03 5.12
C GLU A 235 -2.29 2.33 5.15
N ARG A 236 -2.71 3.45 4.57
CA ARG A 236 -4.12 3.80 4.39
C ARG A 236 -4.36 4.39 3.01
N HIS A 237 -5.45 3.98 2.39
CA HIS A 237 -5.93 4.67 1.19
C HIS A 237 -6.23 6.12 1.48
N VAL A 238 -5.95 7.00 0.50
CA VAL A 238 -6.23 8.44 0.57
C VAL A 238 -7.09 8.86 -0.62
N THR A 239 -8.01 9.80 -0.38
CA THR A 239 -8.89 10.36 -1.41
C THR A 239 -9.05 11.87 -1.26
N LEU A 240 -9.41 12.53 -2.36
CA LEU A 240 -9.83 13.94 -2.33
C LEU A 240 -11.26 14.10 -1.84
N SER A 241 -12.14 13.11 -2.10
CA SER A 241 -13.53 13.05 -1.62
C SER A 241 -14.07 11.63 -1.74
N HIS A 242 -14.81 11.18 -0.73
CA HIS A 242 -15.56 9.91 -0.75
C HIS A 242 -16.63 9.86 -1.85
N ASP A 243 -17.08 11.04 -2.35
CA ASP A 243 -18.05 11.15 -3.44
C ASP A 243 -17.43 10.87 -4.82
N MET A 244 -16.10 10.77 -4.92
CA MET A 244 -15.45 10.40 -6.17
C MET A 244 -15.81 8.97 -6.55
N TRP A 245 -15.87 8.72 -7.85
CA TRP A 245 -16.10 7.39 -8.37
C TRP A 245 -14.89 6.49 -8.17
N GLY A 246 -15.12 5.24 -7.74
CA GLY A 246 -14.08 4.23 -7.54
C GLY A 246 -14.41 3.33 -6.36
N SER A 247 -13.88 2.10 -6.38
CA SER A 247 -14.10 1.09 -5.33
C SER A 247 -13.46 1.46 -4.00
N ASP A 248 -12.34 2.19 -4.02
CA ASP A 248 -11.47 2.38 -2.87
C ASP A 248 -11.77 3.70 -2.14
N GLN A 249 -12.57 4.60 -2.76
CA GLN A 249 -12.85 5.94 -2.23
C GLN A 249 -13.44 5.92 -0.82
N LYS A 250 -14.42 5.02 -0.57
CA LYS A 250 -15.08 4.92 0.74
C LYS A 250 -14.20 4.34 1.85
N ALA A 251 -13.23 3.50 1.50
CA ALA A 251 -12.26 2.92 2.43
C ALA A 251 -11.04 3.83 2.67
N SER A 252 -11.04 5.02 2.08
CA SER A 252 -9.92 5.96 2.09
C SER A 252 -10.06 7.01 3.17
N LEU A 253 -8.94 7.57 3.61
CA LEU A 253 -8.93 8.79 4.40
C LEU A 253 -9.15 10.00 3.49
N GLU A 254 -10.18 10.78 3.79
CA GLU A 254 -10.48 12.00 3.01
C GLU A 254 -9.59 13.15 3.45
N LYS A 255 -9.13 13.95 2.49
CA LYS A 255 -8.40 15.19 2.77
C LYS A 255 -9.22 16.10 3.69
N PRO A 256 -8.65 16.64 4.78
CA PRO A 256 -9.37 17.60 5.63
C PRO A 256 -9.91 18.79 4.82
N LYS A 257 -11.20 19.08 4.95
CA LYS A 257 -11.90 20.16 4.21
C LYS A 257 -11.47 21.57 4.62
N SER A 258 -10.66 21.73 5.67
CA SER A 258 -10.23 23.02 6.19
C SER A 258 -8.72 23.05 6.43
N THR A 259 -8.08 24.07 5.88
CA THR A 259 -6.67 24.43 6.12
C THR A 259 -6.41 24.97 7.55
N ARG A 260 -7.40 24.95 8.44
CA ARG A 260 -7.29 25.42 9.83
C ARG A 260 -6.71 24.40 10.80
N PHE A 261 -6.34 23.21 10.34
CA PHE A 261 -5.58 22.26 11.16
C PHE A 261 -4.17 22.16 10.59
N PRO A 262 -3.22 22.94 11.12
CA PRO A 262 -1.83 22.82 10.75
C PRO A 262 -1.32 21.45 11.23
N HIS A 263 -0.66 20.70 10.36
CA HIS A 263 0.29 19.62 10.66
C HIS A 263 -0.19 18.40 11.48
N HIS A 264 -1.50 18.07 11.59
CA HIS A 264 -1.98 17.23 12.69
C HIS A 264 -2.59 15.86 12.33
N CYS A 265 -2.65 15.42 11.06
CA CYS A 265 -3.07 14.02 10.83
C CYS A 265 -1.95 13.03 11.18
N GLY A 266 -0.72 13.28 10.75
CA GLY A 266 0.45 12.53 11.23
C GLY A 266 0.72 12.78 12.72
N GLU A 267 0.57 14.01 13.19
CA GLU A 267 0.80 14.38 14.61
C GLU A 267 -0.32 13.92 15.55
N ARG A 268 -1.59 13.82 15.15
CA ARG A 268 -2.63 13.29 16.06
C ARG A 268 -2.46 11.80 16.34
N VAL A 269 -1.94 11.03 15.42
CA VAL A 269 -1.48 9.66 15.73
C VAL A 269 -0.23 9.71 16.61
N LEU A 270 0.59 10.75 16.48
CA LEU A 270 1.84 10.95 17.23
C LEU A 270 1.65 11.60 18.62
N PHE A 271 0.57 12.35 18.88
CA PHE A 271 0.31 12.98 20.20
C PHE A 271 -0.36 12.03 21.21
N LEU A 272 -0.75 10.83 20.79
CA LEU A 272 -1.32 9.81 21.67
C LEU A 272 -0.29 8.73 22.05
N LEU A 273 0.95 8.87 21.62
CA LEU A 273 2.11 8.05 22.01
C LEU A 273 3.18 8.90 22.66
#